data_eaf04e66bc06e1adc8f07b3cd6402c79
#
_entry.id   eaf04e66bc06e1adc8f07b3cd6402c79
#
_cell.length_a   1.000
_cell.length_b   1.000
_cell.length_c   1.000
_cell.angle_alpha   90.00
_cell.angle_beta   90.00
_cell.angle_gamma   90.00
#
_symmetry.space_group_name_H-M   'P 1'
#
loop_
_entity.id
_entity.type
_entity.pdbx_description
1 polymer ?
#
loop_
_entity_poly.entity_id
_entity_poly.type
_entity_poly.pdbx_seq_one_letter_code
_entity_poly.pdbx_strand_id
1 'polypeptide(L)'
;DNNLGRNNVGSSNSGYENVGNHNEGCCNVGSNNIGWWNTGDNNTGDKNVGCSNAGSKNVGYFNIGDHNVGNGNIGNYNTGCCNVSNYNTGYFNTEEPKIMLFNKPTHITLNQLKASPVNYLIEELCRMKSQVSFIQEKQMTDQEKAEHRDYEVTGGFIRVETRQDARLVG
;
A
#
# COMPACT_ATOMS: atom_id res chain seq x y z
N ASP A 1 -20.25 -0.45 36.13
CA ASP A 1 -19.05 0.06 35.44
C ASP A 1 -17.83 -0.67 35.94
N ASN A 2 -17.35 -1.66 35.25
CA ASN A 2 -16.10 -2.35 35.59
C ASN A 2 -14.95 -1.82 34.72
N ASN A 3 -14.91 -0.49 34.48
CA ASN A 3 -13.86 0.12 33.69
C ASN A 3 -12.55 0.26 34.49
N LEU A 4 -11.44 -0.06 33.87
CA LEU A 4 -10.07 0.18 34.36
C LEU A 4 -9.40 1.24 33.50
N GLY A 5 -8.80 2.25 34.15
CA GLY A 5 -8.13 3.34 33.44
C GLY A 5 -8.93 4.66 33.51
N ARG A 6 -8.84 5.50 32.46
CA ARG A 6 -9.41 6.86 32.47
C ARG A 6 -10.26 7.13 31.25
N ASN A 7 -11.30 7.95 31.45
CA ASN A 7 -12.16 8.48 30.39
C ASN A 7 -12.87 7.40 29.54
N ASN A 8 -13.08 6.22 30.09
CA ASN A 8 -13.83 5.17 29.41
C ASN A 8 -15.34 5.40 29.58
N VAL A 9 -16.11 5.16 28.52
CA VAL A 9 -17.58 5.20 28.50
C VAL A 9 -18.10 3.82 28.17
N GLY A 10 -19.06 3.30 28.94
CA GLY A 10 -19.60 1.95 28.82
C GLY A 10 -19.12 1.04 29.91
N SER A 11 -18.92 -0.23 29.64
CA SER A 11 -18.61 -1.24 30.66
C SER A 11 -17.41 -2.10 30.31
N SER A 12 -16.65 -2.47 31.34
CA SER A 12 -15.56 -3.44 31.26
C SER A 12 -14.48 -3.07 30.25
N ASN A 13 -14.21 -1.79 30.07
CA ASN A 13 -13.11 -1.33 29.27
C ASN A 13 -11.81 -1.24 30.09
N SER A 14 -10.70 -1.54 29.48
CA SER A 14 -9.37 -1.41 30.09
C SER A 14 -8.49 -0.48 29.24
N GLY A 15 -8.01 0.61 29.84
CA GLY A 15 -7.14 1.61 29.18
C GLY A 15 -7.75 3.01 29.16
N TYR A 16 -7.63 3.72 28.06
CA TYR A 16 -7.95 5.14 27.98
C TYR A 16 -8.93 5.46 26.85
N GLU A 17 -9.91 6.32 27.14
CA GLU A 17 -10.79 6.91 26.14
C GLU A 17 -11.52 5.92 25.24
N ASN A 18 -11.82 4.73 25.76
CA ASN A 18 -12.63 3.76 25.03
C ASN A 18 -14.13 4.06 25.17
N VAL A 19 -14.88 3.90 24.11
CA VAL A 19 -16.34 4.06 24.08
C VAL A 19 -16.99 2.75 23.63
N GLY A 20 -17.81 2.16 24.48
CA GLY A 20 -18.46 0.87 24.26
C GLY A 20 -18.12 -0.11 25.36
N ASN A 21 -18.02 -1.40 25.03
CA ASN A 21 -17.85 -2.42 26.05
C ASN A 21 -16.69 -3.36 25.75
N HIS A 22 -16.00 -3.80 26.79
CA HIS A 22 -14.96 -4.82 26.70
C HIS A 22 -13.82 -4.46 25.75
N ASN A 23 -13.49 -3.18 25.64
CA ASN A 23 -12.33 -2.75 24.84
C ASN A 23 -11.06 -2.76 25.70
N GLU A 24 -9.95 -3.15 25.10
CA GLU A 24 -8.62 -3.10 25.69
C GLU A 24 -7.69 -2.20 24.84
N GLY A 25 -7.07 -1.22 25.47
CA GLY A 25 -6.18 -0.28 24.80
C GLY A 25 -6.66 1.16 24.85
N CYS A 26 -6.57 1.90 23.74
CA CYS A 26 -6.88 3.31 23.75
C CYS A 26 -7.74 3.75 22.56
N CYS A 27 -8.70 4.62 22.83
CA CYS A 27 -9.46 5.31 21.80
C CYS A 27 -10.24 4.37 20.86
N ASN A 28 -10.69 3.24 21.38
CA ASN A 28 -11.53 2.32 20.63
C ASN A 28 -13.00 2.72 20.75
N VAL A 29 -13.74 2.60 19.66
CA VAL A 29 -15.18 2.84 19.61
C VAL A 29 -15.88 1.58 19.13
N GLY A 30 -16.78 1.03 19.95
CA GLY A 30 -17.45 -0.24 19.70
C GLY A 30 -17.20 -1.24 20.81
N SER A 31 -17.22 -2.53 20.50
CA SER A 31 -17.09 -3.57 21.53
C SER A 31 -16.04 -4.60 21.19
N ASN A 32 -15.39 -5.14 22.23
CA ASN A 32 -14.40 -6.21 22.12
C ASN A 32 -13.21 -5.86 21.20
N ASN A 33 -12.78 -4.62 21.16
CA ASN A 33 -11.60 -4.25 20.41
C ASN A 33 -10.35 -4.34 21.29
N ILE A 34 -9.27 -4.81 20.71
CA ILE A 34 -7.94 -4.86 21.33
C ILE A 34 -6.96 -4.05 20.48
N GLY A 35 -6.33 -3.06 21.07
CA GLY A 35 -5.38 -2.16 20.39
C GLY A 35 -5.82 -0.72 20.44
N TRP A 36 -5.45 0.06 19.44
CA TRP A 36 -5.64 1.51 19.45
C TRP A 36 -6.41 2.01 18.24
N TRP A 37 -7.35 2.92 18.49
CA TRP A 37 -8.06 3.63 17.42
C TRP A 37 -8.92 2.74 16.52
N ASN A 38 -9.46 1.64 17.05
CA ASN A 38 -10.39 0.82 16.29
C ASN A 38 -11.81 1.39 16.36
N THR A 39 -12.54 1.27 15.25
CA THR A 39 -13.97 1.65 15.18
C THR A 39 -14.76 0.46 14.65
N GLY A 40 -15.72 0.00 15.42
CA GLY A 40 -16.52 -1.20 15.17
C GLY A 40 -16.26 -2.26 16.22
N ASP A 41 -16.48 -3.53 15.90
CA ASP A 41 -16.46 -4.58 16.92
C ASP A 41 -15.45 -5.69 16.60
N ASN A 42 -14.91 -6.29 17.65
CA ASN A 42 -14.05 -7.48 17.56
C ASN A 42 -12.76 -7.27 16.73
N ASN A 43 -12.22 -6.08 16.69
CA ASN A 43 -10.97 -5.81 15.99
C ASN A 43 -9.78 -6.05 16.92
N THR A 44 -8.71 -6.62 16.36
CA THR A 44 -7.42 -6.78 17.03
C THR A 44 -6.32 -6.10 16.24
N GLY A 45 -5.57 -5.22 16.88
CA GLY A 45 -4.56 -4.35 16.26
C GLY A 45 -5.04 -2.91 16.21
N ASP A 46 -4.49 -2.10 15.31
CA ASP A 46 -4.67 -0.67 15.39
C ASP A 46 -5.37 -0.07 14.16
N LYS A 47 -6.19 0.94 14.39
CA LYS A 47 -6.79 1.75 13.33
C LYS A 47 -7.64 0.96 12.34
N ASN A 48 -8.29 -0.08 12.80
CA ASN A 48 -9.25 -0.82 11.98
C ASN A 48 -10.63 -0.15 12.00
N VAL A 49 -11.34 -0.21 10.89
CA VAL A 49 -12.71 0.26 10.74
C VAL A 49 -13.57 -0.89 10.22
N GLY A 50 -14.60 -1.25 10.96
CA GLY A 50 -15.46 -2.40 10.67
C GLY A 50 -15.36 -3.47 11.72
N CYS A 51 -15.56 -4.73 11.37
CA CYS A 51 -15.63 -5.78 12.39
C CYS A 51 -14.73 -6.97 12.08
N SER A 52 -14.21 -7.57 13.14
CA SER A 52 -13.46 -8.82 13.10
C SER A 52 -12.20 -8.75 12.21
N ASN A 53 -11.53 -7.60 12.21
CA ASN A 53 -10.26 -7.45 11.53
C ASN A 53 -9.11 -7.79 12.48
N ALA A 54 -8.07 -8.43 11.96
CA ALA A 54 -6.83 -8.71 12.68
C ALA A 54 -5.64 -8.11 11.93
N GLY A 55 -4.89 -7.24 12.58
CA GLY A 55 -3.83 -6.42 12.00
C GLY A 55 -4.15 -4.94 12.06
N SER A 56 -3.57 -4.14 11.21
CA SER A 56 -3.70 -2.69 11.31
C SER A 56 -4.21 -2.02 10.05
N LYS A 57 -5.01 -0.98 10.23
CA LYS A 57 -5.52 -0.12 9.14
C LYS A 57 -6.37 -0.87 8.11
N ASN A 58 -7.10 -1.88 8.56
CA ASN A 58 -8.07 -2.56 7.71
C ASN A 58 -9.41 -1.82 7.72
N VAL A 59 -10.10 -1.82 6.59
CA VAL A 59 -11.45 -1.28 6.43
C VAL A 59 -12.36 -2.37 5.88
N GLY A 60 -13.39 -2.72 6.61
CA GLY A 60 -14.35 -3.76 6.25
C GLY A 60 -14.42 -4.87 7.27
N TYR A 61 -14.62 -6.10 6.81
CA TYR A 61 -14.91 -7.22 7.70
C TYR A 61 -13.97 -8.41 7.47
N PHE A 62 -13.55 -9.06 8.56
CA PHE A 62 -12.81 -10.30 8.52
C PHE A 62 -11.48 -10.25 7.75
N ASN A 63 -10.81 -9.09 7.73
CA ASN A 63 -9.51 -8.98 7.09
C ASN A 63 -8.40 -9.40 8.07
N ILE A 64 -7.39 -10.10 7.57
CA ILE A 64 -6.19 -10.51 8.30
C ILE A 64 -4.96 -9.95 7.61
N GLY A 65 -4.16 -9.20 8.34
CA GLY A 65 -2.99 -8.46 7.83
C GLY A 65 -3.24 -6.96 7.87
N ASP A 66 -2.50 -6.19 7.08
CA ASP A 66 -2.50 -4.74 7.17
C ASP A 66 -2.99 -4.06 5.89
N HIS A 67 -3.65 -2.92 6.06
CA HIS A 67 -4.06 -2.05 4.96
C HIS A 67 -5.01 -2.72 3.93
N ASN A 68 -5.84 -3.65 4.36
CA ASN A 68 -6.83 -4.26 3.48
C ASN A 68 -8.13 -3.43 3.47
N VAL A 69 -8.76 -3.35 2.31
CA VAL A 69 -10.07 -2.70 2.11
C VAL A 69 -11.04 -3.70 1.50
N GLY A 70 -12.14 -3.95 2.15
CA GLY A 70 -13.16 -4.92 1.76
C GLY A 70 -13.29 -6.06 2.75
N ASN A 71 -13.63 -7.27 2.30
CA ASN A 71 -13.99 -8.33 3.21
C ASN A 71 -13.18 -9.61 2.99
N GLY A 72 -12.80 -10.24 4.09
CA GLY A 72 -12.20 -11.57 4.05
C GLY A 72 -10.84 -11.65 3.34
N ASN A 73 -10.09 -10.56 3.29
CA ASN A 73 -8.77 -10.56 2.68
C ASN A 73 -7.73 -11.07 3.68
N ILE A 74 -6.78 -11.86 3.18
CA ILE A 74 -5.63 -12.39 3.95
C ILE A 74 -4.35 -11.91 3.27
N GLY A 75 -3.51 -11.21 4.02
CA GLY A 75 -2.30 -10.56 3.50
C GLY A 75 -2.37 -9.06 3.64
N ASN A 76 -1.59 -8.34 2.87
CA ASN A 76 -1.46 -6.89 3.02
C ASN A 76 -1.82 -6.14 1.74
N TYR A 77 -2.40 -4.96 1.91
CA TYR A 77 -2.70 -4.05 0.80
C TYR A 77 -3.65 -4.63 -0.25
N ASN A 78 -4.60 -5.46 0.17
CA ASN A 78 -5.62 -5.98 -0.73
C ASN A 78 -6.84 -5.06 -0.79
N THR A 79 -7.46 -4.97 -1.95
CA THR A 79 -8.73 -4.24 -2.15
C THR A 79 -9.74 -5.16 -2.82
N GLY A 80 -10.90 -5.34 -2.22
CA GLY A 80 -11.96 -6.24 -2.70
C GLY A 80 -12.26 -7.35 -1.71
N CYS A 81 -12.57 -8.54 -2.17
CA CYS A 81 -13.00 -9.61 -1.26
C CYS A 81 -12.27 -10.94 -1.49
N CYS A 82 -12.00 -11.62 -0.38
CA CYS A 82 -11.48 -12.98 -0.37
C CYS A 82 -10.17 -13.15 -1.15
N ASN A 83 -9.33 -12.12 -1.14
CA ASN A 83 -7.99 -12.22 -1.71
C ASN A 83 -7.04 -12.83 -0.67
N VAL A 84 -6.16 -13.69 -1.15
CA VAL A 84 -5.10 -14.31 -0.33
C VAL A 84 -3.75 -13.93 -0.96
N SER A 85 -2.80 -13.44 -0.20
CA SER A 85 -1.54 -12.85 -0.63
C SER A 85 -1.58 -11.31 -0.57
N ASN A 86 -0.65 -10.59 -1.23
CA ASN A 86 -0.52 -9.16 -1.06
C ASN A 86 -0.82 -8.39 -2.36
N TYR A 87 -1.21 -7.13 -2.20
CA TYR A 87 -1.41 -6.18 -3.30
C TYR A 87 -2.44 -6.58 -4.35
N ASN A 88 -3.38 -7.43 -3.98
CA ASN A 88 -4.44 -7.87 -4.90
C ASN A 88 -5.59 -6.85 -4.96
N THR A 89 -6.20 -6.77 -6.13
CA THR A 89 -7.43 -6.01 -6.36
C THR A 89 -8.46 -6.90 -7.03
N GLY A 90 -9.71 -6.87 -6.53
CA GLY A 90 -10.80 -7.70 -7.03
C GLY A 90 -11.16 -8.84 -6.07
N TYR A 91 -11.45 -10.01 -6.60
CA TYR A 91 -12.04 -11.11 -5.85
C TYR A 91 -11.28 -12.42 -6.05
N PHE A 92 -11.08 -13.16 -4.97
CA PHE A 92 -10.54 -14.53 -4.97
C PHE A 92 -9.16 -14.69 -5.61
N ASN A 93 -8.35 -13.63 -5.63
CA ASN A 93 -6.97 -13.73 -6.09
C ASN A 93 -6.12 -14.41 -5.00
N THR A 94 -5.32 -15.40 -5.40
CA THR A 94 -4.51 -16.20 -4.47
C THR A 94 -3.01 -16.00 -4.63
N GLU A 95 -2.60 -15.30 -5.67
CA GLU A 95 -1.20 -15.00 -5.97
C GLU A 95 -0.95 -13.51 -5.95
N GLU A 96 0.27 -13.11 -5.60
CA GLU A 96 0.69 -11.72 -5.67
C GLU A 96 0.73 -11.26 -7.14
N PRO A 97 0.11 -10.12 -7.48
CA PRO A 97 0.03 -9.67 -8.86
C PRO A 97 1.41 -9.34 -9.44
N LYS A 98 1.58 -9.68 -10.70
CA LYS A 98 2.76 -9.24 -11.45
C LYS A 98 2.62 -7.77 -11.81
N ILE A 99 3.71 -7.04 -11.68
CA ILE A 99 3.71 -5.61 -11.99
C ILE A 99 3.80 -5.35 -13.49
N MET A 100 3.32 -4.19 -13.90
CA MET A 100 3.55 -3.68 -15.25
C MET A 100 4.69 -2.67 -15.21
N LEU A 101 5.65 -2.81 -16.10
CA LEU A 101 6.71 -1.82 -16.33
C LEU A 101 6.62 -1.34 -17.78
N PHE A 102 6.63 -0.03 -17.97
CA PHE A 102 6.59 0.59 -19.30
C PHE A 102 5.42 0.10 -20.18
N ASN A 103 4.24 -0.06 -19.55
CA ASN A 103 3.02 -0.58 -20.17
C ASN A 103 3.11 -2.05 -20.67
N LYS A 104 4.10 -2.79 -20.22
CA LYS A 104 4.24 -4.22 -20.50
C LYS A 104 4.11 -5.04 -19.21
N PRO A 105 3.37 -6.17 -19.23
CA PRO A 105 3.34 -7.08 -18.10
C PRO A 105 4.73 -7.71 -17.87
N THR A 106 5.09 -7.86 -16.62
CA THR A 106 6.35 -8.50 -16.22
C THR A 106 6.08 -9.85 -15.56
N HIS A 107 7.15 -10.58 -15.26
CA HIS A 107 7.08 -11.83 -14.49
C HIS A 107 7.39 -11.63 -13.00
N ILE A 108 7.64 -10.39 -12.56
CA ILE A 108 8.02 -10.08 -11.19
C ILE A 108 6.87 -9.41 -10.43
N THR A 109 6.85 -9.63 -9.11
CA THR A 109 5.91 -8.98 -8.20
C THR A 109 6.50 -7.66 -7.67
N LEU A 110 5.67 -6.84 -7.03
CA LEU A 110 6.12 -5.61 -6.38
C LEU A 110 7.16 -5.90 -5.27
N ASN A 111 6.99 -6.98 -4.53
CA ASN A 111 7.96 -7.37 -3.50
C ASN A 111 9.31 -7.78 -4.09
N GLN A 112 9.29 -8.48 -5.22
CA GLN A 112 10.52 -8.82 -5.94
C GLN A 112 11.22 -7.57 -6.50
N LEU A 113 10.46 -6.61 -7.04
CA LEU A 113 11.02 -5.32 -7.47
C LEU A 113 11.66 -4.58 -6.29
N LYS A 114 10.95 -4.44 -5.17
CA LYS A 114 11.45 -3.76 -3.97
C LYS A 114 12.74 -4.37 -3.41
N ALA A 115 12.90 -5.68 -3.55
CA ALA A 115 14.11 -6.39 -3.13
C ALA A 115 15.26 -6.29 -4.15
N SER A 116 15.02 -5.74 -5.33
CA SER A 116 16.01 -5.64 -6.39
C SER A 116 16.82 -4.35 -6.32
N PRO A 117 18.06 -4.32 -6.81
CA PRO A 117 18.85 -3.08 -6.92
C PRO A 117 18.18 -2.01 -7.80
N VAL A 118 17.30 -2.41 -8.71
CA VAL A 118 16.58 -1.50 -9.60
C VAL A 118 15.63 -0.58 -8.81
N ASN A 119 15.09 -1.05 -7.69
CA ASN A 119 14.23 -0.21 -6.84
C ASN A 119 14.96 1.04 -6.33
N TYR A 120 16.22 0.91 -5.97
CA TYR A 120 17.03 2.06 -5.54
C TYR A 120 17.14 3.11 -6.65
N LEU A 121 17.38 2.69 -7.88
CA LEU A 121 17.44 3.61 -9.03
C LEU A 121 16.10 4.30 -9.28
N ILE A 122 14.99 3.58 -9.16
CA ILE A 122 13.64 4.14 -9.29
C ILE A 122 13.40 5.19 -8.21
N GLU A 123 13.74 4.90 -6.96
CA GLU A 123 13.58 5.85 -5.85
C GLU A 123 14.44 7.11 -6.04
N GLU A 124 15.69 6.97 -6.49
CA GLU A 124 16.56 8.10 -6.79
C GLU A 124 16.01 8.96 -7.95
N LEU A 125 15.52 8.34 -9.02
CA LEU A 125 14.87 9.03 -10.12
C LEU A 125 13.61 9.80 -9.64
N CYS A 126 12.82 9.22 -8.75
CA CYS A 126 11.66 9.88 -8.16
C CYS A 126 12.04 11.06 -7.23
N ARG A 127 13.18 10.99 -6.57
CA ARG A 127 13.70 12.08 -5.72
C ARG A 127 14.30 13.22 -6.52
N MET A 128 14.87 12.92 -7.67
CA MET A 128 15.36 13.96 -8.58
C MET A 128 14.17 14.80 -9.03
N LYS A 129 14.28 16.12 -8.95
CA LYS A 129 13.29 17.06 -9.52
C LYS A 129 13.36 17.05 -11.06
N SER A 130 13.48 15.91 -11.64
CA SER A 130 13.69 15.65 -13.06
C SER A 130 12.38 15.19 -13.65
N GLN A 131 12.10 15.62 -14.87
CA GLN A 131 10.98 15.07 -15.62
C GLN A 131 11.42 13.74 -16.22
N VAL A 132 10.77 12.66 -15.81
CA VAL A 132 11.02 11.33 -16.34
C VAL A 132 9.92 11.01 -17.35
N SER A 133 10.27 10.69 -18.56
CA SER A 133 9.34 10.27 -19.60
C SER A 133 9.78 8.94 -20.20
N PHE A 134 8.81 8.09 -20.52
CA PHE A 134 9.06 6.87 -21.28
C PHE A 134 8.79 7.14 -22.76
N ILE A 135 9.83 7.03 -23.58
CA ILE A 135 9.74 7.21 -25.03
C ILE A 135 9.50 5.83 -25.66
N GLN A 136 8.32 5.65 -26.23
CA GLN A 136 7.97 4.38 -26.89
C GLN A 136 8.78 4.22 -28.19
N GLU A 137 9.08 2.99 -28.57
CA GLU A 137 9.83 2.66 -29.79
C GLU A 137 9.38 3.43 -31.03
N LYS A 138 8.06 3.53 -31.23
CA LYS A 138 7.47 4.28 -32.39
C LYS A 138 7.71 5.80 -32.36
N GLN A 139 8.15 6.35 -31.23
CA GLN A 139 8.46 7.77 -31.03
C GLN A 139 9.95 8.04 -31.04
N MET A 140 10.77 6.98 -31.09
CA MET A 140 12.22 7.10 -31.08
C MET A 140 12.76 7.49 -32.45
N THR A 141 13.74 8.38 -32.43
CA THR A 141 14.55 8.68 -33.61
C THR A 141 15.55 7.56 -33.90
N ASP A 142 16.11 7.52 -35.10
CA ASP A 142 17.11 6.51 -35.47
C ASP A 142 18.37 6.60 -34.60
N GLN A 143 18.74 7.80 -34.17
CA GLN A 143 19.87 8.01 -33.26
C GLN A 143 19.55 7.39 -31.88
N GLU A 144 18.37 7.66 -31.32
CA GLU A 144 17.96 7.09 -30.04
C GLU A 144 17.88 5.57 -30.08
N LYS A 145 17.44 4.99 -31.19
CA LYS A 145 17.47 3.52 -31.41
C LYS A 145 18.87 2.96 -31.44
N ALA A 146 19.83 3.68 -32.00
CA ALA A 146 21.23 3.25 -32.03
C ALA A 146 21.90 3.33 -30.66
N GLU A 147 21.54 4.33 -29.84
CA GLU A 147 22.08 4.54 -28.49
C GLU A 147 21.46 3.58 -27.45
N HIS A 148 20.17 3.22 -27.61
CA HIS A 148 19.41 2.38 -26.68
C HIS A 148 19.00 1.05 -27.32
N ARG A 149 19.94 0.21 -27.62
CA ARG A 149 19.74 -1.06 -28.37
C ARG A 149 18.78 -2.06 -27.74
N ASP A 150 18.46 -1.91 -26.45
CA ASP A 150 17.51 -2.72 -25.72
C ASP A 150 16.04 -2.30 -25.93
N TYR A 151 15.80 -1.26 -26.74
CA TYR A 151 14.45 -0.74 -26.98
C TYR A 151 13.47 -1.80 -27.54
N GLU A 152 13.96 -2.78 -28.31
CA GLU A 152 13.15 -3.85 -28.86
C GLU A 152 12.56 -4.75 -27.77
N VAL A 153 13.32 -4.97 -26.69
CA VAL A 153 12.89 -5.76 -25.53
C VAL A 153 12.01 -4.92 -24.59
N THR A 154 12.42 -3.68 -24.32
CA THR A 154 11.73 -2.76 -23.38
C THR A 154 10.55 -2.03 -24.00
N GLY A 155 10.49 -1.96 -25.34
CA GLY A 155 9.49 -1.20 -26.09
C GLY A 155 9.72 0.30 -26.11
N GLY A 156 10.94 0.74 -25.76
CA GLY A 156 11.36 2.12 -25.69
C GLY A 156 12.44 2.35 -24.65
N PHE A 157 12.71 3.60 -24.29
CA PHE A 157 13.67 3.97 -23.26
C PHE A 157 13.15 5.06 -22.32
N ILE A 158 13.81 5.20 -21.16
CA ILE A 158 13.51 6.27 -20.20
C ILE A 158 14.38 7.48 -20.51
N ARG A 159 13.73 8.60 -20.80
CA ARG A 159 14.37 9.91 -20.90
C ARG A 159 14.24 10.63 -19.56
N VAL A 160 15.36 11.09 -19.02
CA VAL A 160 15.42 11.91 -17.80
C VAL A 160 15.85 13.31 -18.21
N GLU A 161 14.95 14.28 -18.10
CA GLU A 161 15.25 15.68 -18.33
C GLU A 161 15.47 16.36 -16.98
N THR A 162 16.72 16.70 -16.67
CA THR A 162 17.03 17.53 -15.51
C THR A 162 16.65 18.96 -15.84
N ARG A 163 15.76 19.55 -15.04
CA ARG A 163 15.57 21.00 -15.08
C ARG A 163 16.90 21.63 -14.66
N GLN A 164 17.64 22.14 -15.60
CA GLN A 164 18.65 23.16 -15.29
C GLN A 164 17.89 24.32 -14.69
N ASP A 165 18.14 24.60 -13.39
CA ASP A 165 17.65 25.82 -12.79
C ASP A 165 18.14 26.97 -13.65
N ALA A 166 17.21 27.68 -14.27
CA ALA A 166 17.48 28.87 -15.10
C ALA A 166 17.96 30.08 -14.24
N ARG A 167 18.83 29.83 -13.27
CA ARG A 167 19.37 30.82 -12.31
C ARG A 167 20.88 30.94 -12.34
N LEU A 168 21.50 30.79 -13.50
CA LEU A 168 22.91 31.16 -13.67
C LEU A 168 23.12 31.78 -15.04
N VAL A 169 22.35 32.78 -15.39
CA VAL A 169 22.79 33.84 -16.36
C VAL A 169 22.13 35.15 -15.91
N GLY A 170 22.87 35.93 -15.19
CA GLY A 170 22.57 37.26 -14.77
C GLY A 170 23.83 37.92 -14.29
#